data_ba8ac3150b696d5c413268b21ba2daa9
#
_entry.id   ba8ac3150b696d5c413268b21ba2daa9
#
_cell.length_a   1.000
_cell.length_b   1.000
_cell.length_c   1.000
_cell.angle_alpha   90.00
_cell.angle_beta   90.00
_cell.angle_gamma   90.00
#
_symmetry.space_group_name_H-M   'P 1'
#
loop_
_entity.id
_entity.type
_entity.pdbx_description
1 polymer ?
#
loop_
_entity_poly.entity_id
_entity_poly.type
_entity_poly.pdbx_seq_one_letter_code
_entity_poly.pdbx_strand_id
1 'polypeptide(L)'
;MKRLLLWALSALLLTFPATAQDFIPDASFYGENYWTPDTLGNHRVVISVKTPATVTEAYIPWRRRDKDPHQKGIIVMNATTGKIVNNVLPMEINREYGIIRFDAEENAGEYYVYYLPYHTSGGPYPKVNYPQQPDKADPQWKAACSAIPEGKAPRATLVRFESLGSFNSFYPMEIIATEKEKQALMDANSDAPFLLLPEDRKYPIRMFDELSYRQVAKGATGEFFGEADLNEYYVLQLGLWAFKRAVNRAKVTFTDLKGKDGSIIPASAMTCFNTEGMDWLGRPMHRY
;
A
#
# COMPACT_ATOMS: atom_id res chain seq x y z
N MET A 1 -58.04 -35.07 -6.07
CA MET A 1 -56.72 -35.33 -5.50
C MET A 1 -55.71 -34.44 -6.22
N LYS A 2 -55.33 -33.31 -5.59
CA LYS A 2 -54.33 -32.37 -6.13
C LYS A 2 -52.97 -32.71 -5.51
N ARG A 3 -52.00 -33.12 -6.34
CA ARG A 3 -50.61 -33.36 -5.90
C ARG A 3 -49.89 -32.03 -5.90
N LEU A 4 -49.45 -31.57 -4.72
CA LEU A 4 -48.47 -30.49 -4.55
C LEU A 4 -47.06 -31.06 -4.86
N LEU A 5 -46.39 -30.52 -5.87
CA LEU A 5 -44.94 -30.70 -6.06
C LEU A 5 -44.23 -29.62 -5.25
N LEU A 6 -43.53 -30.04 -4.19
CA LEU A 6 -42.58 -29.22 -3.49
C LEU A 6 -41.25 -29.23 -4.28
N TRP A 7 -40.83 -28.07 -4.80
CA TRP A 7 -39.47 -27.86 -5.30
C TRP A 7 -38.59 -27.46 -4.13
N ALA A 8 -37.72 -28.36 -3.71
CA ALA A 8 -36.63 -28.03 -2.78
C ALA A 8 -35.53 -27.30 -3.53
N LEU A 9 -35.45 -26.00 -3.33
CA LEU A 9 -34.33 -25.18 -3.84
C LEU A 9 -33.11 -25.41 -2.92
N SER A 10 -32.20 -26.31 -3.31
CA SER A 10 -30.91 -26.50 -2.65
C SER A 10 -30.05 -25.28 -2.94
N ALA A 11 -30.00 -24.34 -2.01
CA ALA A 11 -29.02 -23.27 -2.01
C ALA A 11 -27.63 -23.89 -1.78
N LEU A 12 -26.86 -24.03 -2.83
CA LEU A 12 -25.44 -24.39 -2.77
C LEU A 12 -24.69 -23.19 -2.17
N LEU A 13 -24.48 -23.19 -0.86
CA LEU A 13 -23.57 -22.28 -0.21
C LEU A 13 -22.15 -22.61 -0.65
N LEU A 14 -21.69 -21.90 -1.68
CA LEU A 14 -20.28 -21.84 -2.02
C LEU A 14 -19.59 -21.10 -0.87
N THR A 15 -19.10 -21.86 0.09
CA THR A 15 -18.10 -21.37 1.06
C THR A 15 -16.82 -21.14 0.28
N PHE A 16 -16.62 -19.91 -0.20
CA PHE A 16 -15.30 -19.46 -0.58
C PHE A 16 -14.41 -19.63 0.66
N PRO A 17 -13.25 -20.31 0.57
CA PRO A 17 -12.30 -20.26 1.65
C PRO A 17 -12.00 -18.77 1.84
N ALA A 18 -12.23 -18.25 3.04
CA ALA A 18 -11.73 -16.94 3.42
C ALA A 18 -10.21 -17.01 3.30
N THR A 19 -9.69 -16.66 2.12
CA THR A 19 -8.27 -16.34 1.98
C THR A 19 -8.04 -15.27 3.00
N ALA A 20 -7.07 -15.49 3.89
CA ALA A 20 -6.66 -14.51 4.88
C ALA A 20 -6.52 -13.19 4.11
N GLN A 21 -7.48 -12.29 4.32
CA GLN A 21 -7.50 -11.01 3.66
C GLN A 21 -6.26 -10.34 4.20
N ASP A 22 -5.27 -10.06 3.32
CA ASP A 22 -4.04 -9.44 3.73
C ASP A 22 -4.41 -8.21 4.53
N PHE A 23 -4.17 -8.25 5.85
CA PHE A 23 -4.55 -7.20 6.76
C PHE A 23 -3.84 -5.92 6.34
N ILE A 24 -4.59 -4.98 5.79
CA ILE A 24 -4.12 -3.63 5.56
C ILE A 24 -4.55 -2.85 6.78
N PRO A 25 -3.60 -2.45 7.59
CA PRO A 25 -3.92 -1.70 8.79
C PRO A 25 -4.57 -0.39 8.41
N ASP A 26 -5.54 0.02 9.19
CA ASP A 26 -6.05 1.38 9.13
C ASP A 26 -4.88 2.33 9.36
N ALA A 27 -4.51 3.04 8.30
CA ALA A 27 -3.25 3.75 8.21
C ALA A 27 -3.27 5.11 8.91
N SER A 28 -4.23 5.36 9.78
CA SER A 28 -4.47 6.68 10.38
C SER A 28 -3.90 6.86 11.78
N PHE A 29 -3.10 5.94 12.28
CA PHE A 29 -2.51 6.10 13.61
C PHE A 29 -1.32 7.05 13.59
N TYR A 30 -1.33 8.01 14.49
CA TYR A 30 -0.23 8.97 14.69
C TYR A 30 0.44 8.70 16.02
N GLY A 31 1.75 8.43 15.98
CA GLY A 31 2.57 8.50 17.17
C GLY A 31 2.93 9.98 17.43
N GLU A 32 2.70 10.46 18.63
CA GLU A 32 3.07 11.83 19.02
C GLU A 32 4.51 11.86 19.53
N ASN A 33 5.50 11.78 18.63
CA ASN A 33 6.93 11.87 18.98
C ASN A 33 7.41 10.82 20.01
N TYR A 34 6.95 9.59 19.90
CA TYR A 34 7.34 8.51 20.82
C TYR A 34 8.76 7.98 20.60
N TRP A 35 9.44 8.41 19.53
CA TRP A 35 10.80 7.95 19.22
C TRP A 35 11.58 9.02 18.45
N THR A 36 12.92 8.84 18.40
CA THR A 36 13.82 9.73 17.67
C THR A 36 13.86 9.37 16.19
N PRO A 37 13.33 10.20 15.28
CA PRO A 37 13.24 9.89 13.85
C PRO A 37 14.60 9.80 13.16
N ASP A 38 15.61 10.55 13.63
CA ASP A 38 16.95 10.56 13.05
C ASP A 38 17.62 9.17 13.03
N THR A 39 17.30 8.35 14.03
CA THR A 39 17.87 7.01 14.18
C THR A 39 16.89 5.89 13.83
N LEU A 40 15.60 6.09 14.02
CA LEU A 40 14.57 5.07 13.90
C LEU A 40 13.59 5.30 12.74
N GLY A 41 13.74 6.43 12.04
CA GLY A 41 12.84 6.79 10.93
C GLY A 41 11.46 7.22 11.39
N ASN A 42 10.56 7.39 10.42
CA ASN A 42 9.24 8.01 10.66
C ASN A 42 8.10 7.00 10.84
N HIS A 43 8.39 5.71 10.67
CA HIS A 43 7.39 4.65 10.70
C HIS A 43 7.87 3.46 11.51
N ARG A 44 6.95 2.83 12.20
CA ARG A 44 7.19 1.53 12.82
C ARG A 44 5.96 0.64 12.73
N VAL A 45 6.19 -0.64 12.86
CA VAL A 45 5.15 -1.65 12.98
C VAL A 45 5.17 -2.18 14.39
N VAL A 46 4.01 -2.35 14.99
CA VAL A 46 3.85 -3.02 16.28
C VAL A 46 3.42 -4.44 16.03
N ILE A 47 4.20 -5.37 16.54
CA ILE A 47 3.93 -6.81 16.50
C ILE A 47 3.84 -7.36 17.91
N SER A 48 3.06 -8.41 18.11
CA SER A 48 2.88 -9.05 19.41
C SER A 48 3.42 -10.48 19.39
N VAL A 49 4.28 -10.79 20.33
CA VAL A 49 4.82 -12.13 20.61
C VAL A 49 4.04 -12.72 21.78
N LYS A 50 3.31 -13.80 21.54
CA LYS A 50 2.56 -14.50 22.61
C LYS A 50 3.42 -15.43 23.43
N THR A 51 4.31 -16.13 22.76
CA THR A 51 5.20 -17.13 23.38
C THR A 51 6.64 -16.75 23.08
N PRO A 52 7.47 -16.46 24.10
CA PRO A 52 8.88 -16.20 23.91
C PRO A 52 9.57 -17.36 23.21
N ALA A 53 10.46 -17.04 22.27
CA ALA A 53 11.25 -18.04 21.55
C ALA A 53 12.55 -17.41 21.05
N THR A 54 13.60 -18.21 20.98
CA THR A 54 14.91 -17.80 20.42
C THR A 54 14.82 -17.37 18.96
N VAL A 55 13.85 -17.92 18.23
CA VAL A 55 13.54 -17.51 16.85
C VAL A 55 12.04 -17.30 16.73
N THR A 56 11.64 -16.08 16.46
CA THR A 56 10.25 -15.69 16.17
C THR A 56 10.20 -15.08 14.78
N GLU A 57 9.20 -15.47 13.99
CA GLU A 57 8.99 -14.95 12.63
C GLU A 57 7.85 -13.92 12.61
N ALA A 58 8.05 -12.81 11.92
CA ALA A 58 7.01 -11.83 11.65
C ALA A 58 6.83 -11.63 10.15
N TYR A 59 5.59 -11.67 9.70
CA TYR A 59 5.16 -11.25 8.37
C TYR A 59 4.55 -9.85 8.48
N ILE A 60 5.08 -8.90 7.70
CA ILE A 60 4.72 -7.48 7.79
C ILE A 60 4.32 -6.99 6.39
N PRO A 61 3.03 -6.81 6.09
CA PRO A 61 2.55 -6.32 4.80
C PRO A 61 2.64 -4.79 4.73
N TRP A 62 3.83 -4.24 4.65
CA TRP A 62 4.06 -2.78 4.67
C TRP A 62 3.68 -2.04 3.39
N ARG A 63 3.61 -2.72 2.24
CA ARG A 63 3.07 -2.18 0.97
C ARG A 63 3.60 -0.80 0.61
N ARG A 64 4.91 -0.71 0.39
CA ARG A 64 5.62 0.55 0.18
C ARG A 64 6.13 0.69 -1.25
N ARG A 65 6.23 1.94 -1.70
CA ARG A 65 6.72 2.30 -3.06
C ARG A 65 8.23 2.31 -3.20
N ASP A 66 8.98 1.84 -2.21
CA ASP A 66 10.44 1.85 -2.25
C ASP A 66 10.98 1.05 -3.44
N LYS A 67 11.97 1.59 -4.14
CA LYS A 67 12.56 0.93 -5.32
C LYS A 67 13.36 -0.31 -4.95
N ASP A 68 14.17 -0.18 -3.90
CA ASP A 68 15.10 -1.22 -3.44
C ASP A 68 14.79 -1.59 -1.99
N PRO A 69 13.63 -2.19 -1.70
CA PRO A 69 13.16 -2.45 -0.33
C PRO A 69 14.11 -3.36 0.44
N HIS A 70 14.81 -4.28 -0.23
CA HIS A 70 15.78 -5.18 0.37
C HIS A 70 17.00 -4.46 0.97
N GLN A 71 17.24 -3.19 0.59
CA GLN A 71 18.30 -2.36 1.16
C GLN A 71 17.84 -1.57 2.39
N LYS A 72 16.59 -1.64 2.75
CA LYS A 72 16.07 -0.95 3.94
C LYS A 72 16.65 -1.54 5.22
N GLY A 73 17.12 -0.66 6.09
CA GLY A 73 17.49 -1.04 7.45
C GLY A 73 16.26 -1.41 8.28
N ILE A 74 16.36 -2.48 9.06
CA ILE A 74 15.31 -2.92 9.98
C ILE A 74 15.88 -2.95 11.38
N ILE A 75 15.18 -2.32 12.32
CA ILE A 75 15.50 -2.35 13.74
C ILE A 75 14.32 -2.94 14.47
N VAL A 76 14.58 -3.96 15.29
CA VAL A 76 13.58 -4.54 16.19
C VAL A 76 13.90 -4.10 17.61
N MET A 77 12.89 -3.66 18.35
CA MET A 77 13.01 -3.19 19.73
C MET A 77 11.91 -3.80 20.59
N ASN A 78 12.27 -4.27 21.76
CA ASN A 78 11.28 -4.68 22.76
C ASN A 78 10.53 -3.43 23.26
N ALA A 79 9.22 -3.41 23.16
CA ALA A 79 8.40 -2.23 23.48
C ALA A 79 8.39 -1.91 24.99
N THR A 80 8.54 -2.91 25.84
CA THR A 80 8.52 -2.76 27.31
C THR A 80 9.86 -2.25 27.84
N THR A 81 10.96 -2.81 27.34
CA THR A 81 12.29 -2.50 27.89
C THR A 81 13.03 -1.41 27.11
N GLY A 82 12.58 -1.09 25.89
CA GLY A 82 13.28 -0.19 24.98
C GLY A 82 14.60 -0.75 24.42
N LYS A 83 14.93 -2.01 24.71
CA LYS A 83 16.16 -2.64 24.21
C LYS A 83 16.04 -3.01 22.74
N ILE A 84 17.07 -2.69 21.98
CA ILE A 84 17.22 -3.16 20.60
C ILE A 84 17.60 -4.63 20.61
N VAL A 85 16.90 -5.41 19.79
CA VAL A 85 17.20 -6.82 19.56
C VAL A 85 18.37 -6.91 18.58
N ASN A 86 19.46 -7.58 18.98
CA ASN A 86 20.63 -7.73 18.11
C ASN A 86 20.46 -8.88 17.11
N ASN A 87 19.83 -9.97 17.54
CA ASN A 87 19.54 -11.13 16.69
C ASN A 87 18.31 -10.85 15.83
N VAL A 88 18.53 -10.28 14.64
CA VAL A 88 17.52 -9.99 13.62
C VAL A 88 18.03 -10.46 12.27
N LEU A 89 17.22 -11.21 11.55
CA LEU A 89 17.53 -11.71 10.21
C LEU A 89 16.37 -11.40 9.26
N PRO A 90 16.53 -10.48 8.31
CA PRO A 90 15.60 -10.31 7.20
C PRO A 90 15.65 -11.55 6.31
N MET A 91 14.51 -12.24 6.16
CA MET A 91 14.38 -13.44 5.31
C MET A 91 14.00 -13.07 3.89
N GLU A 92 12.97 -12.27 3.76
CA GLU A 92 12.49 -11.73 2.50
C GLU A 92 11.98 -10.30 2.69
N ILE A 93 12.44 -9.39 1.87
CA ILE A 93 12.03 -7.99 1.90
C ILE A 93 11.71 -7.57 0.47
N ASN A 94 10.45 -7.28 0.23
CA ASN A 94 9.98 -6.76 -1.05
C ASN A 94 9.04 -5.56 -0.85
N ARG A 95 8.44 -5.06 -1.92
CA ARG A 95 7.57 -3.87 -1.86
C ARG A 95 6.24 -4.15 -1.16
N GLU A 96 5.75 -5.37 -1.22
CA GLU A 96 4.46 -5.74 -0.65
C GLU A 96 4.60 -6.08 0.84
N TYR A 97 5.63 -6.85 1.19
CA TYR A 97 5.82 -7.33 2.56
C TYR A 97 7.28 -7.55 2.93
N GLY A 98 7.49 -7.79 4.21
CA GLY A 98 8.74 -8.32 4.74
C GLY A 98 8.49 -9.51 5.66
N ILE A 99 9.36 -10.51 5.55
CA ILE A 99 9.47 -11.60 6.50
C ILE A 99 10.77 -11.41 7.25
N ILE A 100 10.68 -11.24 8.54
CA ILE A 100 11.85 -11.12 9.42
C ILE A 100 11.81 -12.17 10.50
N ARG A 101 12.99 -12.64 10.91
CA ARG A 101 13.15 -13.46 12.11
C ARG A 101 13.95 -12.70 13.14
N PHE A 102 13.60 -12.85 14.40
CA PHE A 102 14.25 -12.16 15.48
C PHE A 102 14.18 -12.97 16.79
N ASP A 103 15.04 -12.64 17.69
CA ASP A 103 15.09 -13.25 19.02
C ASP A 103 14.10 -12.55 19.96
N ALA A 104 13.16 -13.31 20.49
CA ALA A 104 12.16 -12.85 21.45
C ALA A 104 12.14 -13.72 22.71
N GLU A 105 13.26 -14.39 23.03
CA GLU A 105 13.32 -15.31 24.16
C GLU A 105 13.12 -14.64 25.52
N GLU A 106 13.60 -13.40 25.66
CA GLU A 106 13.52 -12.69 26.94
C GLU A 106 12.08 -12.38 27.38
N ASN A 107 11.19 -12.03 26.47
CA ASN A 107 9.86 -11.53 26.83
C ASN A 107 8.77 -11.82 25.80
N ALA A 108 7.59 -12.24 26.28
CA ALA A 108 6.34 -12.05 25.54
C ALA A 108 5.94 -10.56 25.55
N GLY A 109 5.13 -10.13 24.62
CA GLY A 109 4.62 -8.77 24.56
C GLY A 109 4.80 -8.10 23.19
N GLU A 110 4.72 -6.79 23.18
CA GLU A 110 4.87 -6.02 21.96
C GLU A 110 6.34 -5.76 21.63
N TYR A 111 6.62 -5.77 20.33
CA TYR A 111 7.89 -5.36 19.73
C TYR A 111 7.62 -4.33 18.67
N TYR A 112 8.51 -3.36 18.56
CA TYR A 112 8.51 -2.35 17.51
C TYR A 112 9.47 -2.75 16.43
N VAL A 113 8.99 -2.74 15.18
CA VAL A 113 9.82 -2.96 13.99
C VAL A 113 9.88 -1.65 13.22
N TYR A 114 11.05 -1.03 13.22
CA TYR A 114 11.32 0.19 12.49
C TYR A 114 11.83 -0.17 11.11
N TYR A 115 11.22 0.41 10.10
CA TYR A 115 11.52 0.26 8.70
C TYR A 115 12.11 1.59 8.20
N LEU A 116 13.44 1.64 8.12
CA LEU A 116 14.15 2.89 7.96
C LEU A 116 13.97 3.51 6.56
N PRO A 117 13.87 4.84 6.47
CA PRO A 117 13.80 5.54 5.20
C PRO A 117 15.15 5.46 4.47
N TYR A 118 15.16 5.82 3.21
CA TYR A 118 16.38 6.18 2.50
C TYR A 118 16.68 7.67 2.70
N HIS A 119 17.92 8.06 2.47
CA HIS A 119 18.34 9.45 2.36
C HIS A 119 18.74 9.77 0.92
N THR A 120 18.56 11.01 0.51
CA THR A 120 19.05 11.48 -0.77
C THR A 120 20.21 12.41 -0.58
N SER A 121 21.21 12.32 -1.45
CA SER A 121 22.37 13.21 -1.49
C SER A 121 22.64 13.66 -2.91
N GLY A 122 23.25 14.83 -3.05
CA GLY A 122 23.60 15.42 -4.36
C GLY A 122 22.65 16.55 -4.76
N GLY A 123 22.87 17.08 -5.96
CA GLY A 123 22.14 18.22 -6.52
C GLY A 123 20.87 17.80 -7.29
N PRO A 124 20.66 18.36 -8.52
CA PRO A 124 19.43 18.15 -9.31
C PRO A 124 19.12 16.67 -9.65
N TYR A 125 20.11 15.81 -9.55
CA TYR A 125 19.97 14.35 -9.74
C TYR A 125 20.37 13.62 -8.46
N PRO A 126 19.52 13.61 -7.42
CA PRO A 126 19.86 13.06 -6.13
C PRO A 126 20.09 11.54 -6.20
N LYS A 127 21.13 11.10 -5.51
CA LYS A 127 21.39 9.67 -5.28
C LYS A 127 20.64 9.22 -4.04
N VAL A 128 20.01 8.06 -4.13
CA VAL A 128 19.37 7.39 -3.00
C VAL A 128 20.41 6.60 -2.23
N ASN A 129 20.44 6.80 -0.93
CA ASN A 129 21.34 6.08 -0.01
C ASN A 129 20.49 5.45 1.09
N TYR A 130 20.69 4.17 1.33
CA TYR A 130 20.02 3.46 2.42
C TYR A 130 20.94 3.43 3.65
N PRO A 131 20.44 3.84 4.85
CA PRO A 131 21.23 3.74 6.07
C PRO A 131 21.63 2.29 6.33
N GLN A 132 22.94 2.05 6.40
CA GLN A 132 23.45 0.72 6.71
C GLN A 132 23.26 0.43 8.19
N GLN A 133 22.69 -0.71 8.51
CA GLN A 133 22.60 -1.20 9.89
C GLN A 133 23.72 -2.21 10.12
N PRO A 134 24.52 -2.05 11.19
CA PRO A 134 25.53 -3.05 11.51
C PRO A 134 24.85 -4.38 11.85
N ASP A 135 25.32 -5.43 11.22
CA ASP A 135 24.89 -6.78 11.53
C ASP A 135 25.49 -7.20 12.89
N LYS A 136 24.64 -7.25 13.90
CA LYS A 136 24.99 -7.60 15.27
C LYS A 136 24.50 -8.99 15.68
N ALA A 137 23.85 -9.71 14.77
CA ALA A 137 23.30 -11.01 15.08
C ALA A 137 24.42 -12.06 15.27
N ASP A 138 24.26 -12.86 16.29
CA ASP A 138 25.18 -13.96 16.59
C ASP A 138 25.23 -14.97 15.44
N PRO A 139 26.44 -15.38 14.97
CA PRO A 139 26.57 -16.31 13.84
C PRO A 139 25.92 -17.67 14.08
N GLN A 140 25.96 -18.20 15.31
CA GLN A 140 25.36 -19.50 15.66
C GLN A 140 23.82 -19.36 15.65
N TRP A 141 23.31 -18.25 16.19
CA TRP A 141 21.90 -17.94 16.13
C TRP A 141 21.42 -17.83 14.67
N LYS A 142 22.16 -17.15 13.81
CA LYS A 142 21.83 -17.05 12.37
C LYS A 142 21.77 -18.42 11.69
N ALA A 143 22.74 -19.28 11.98
CA ALA A 143 22.77 -20.63 11.43
C ALA A 143 21.54 -21.43 11.90
N ALA A 144 21.21 -21.40 13.19
CA ALA A 144 20.03 -22.04 13.74
C ALA A 144 18.74 -21.46 13.15
N CYS A 145 18.66 -20.14 13.04
CA CYS A 145 17.54 -19.42 12.44
C CYS A 145 17.31 -19.84 10.97
N SER A 146 18.37 -19.93 10.18
CA SER A 146 18.31 -20.31 8.76
C SER A 146 17.94 -21.77 8.55
N ALA A 147 18.20 -22.64 9.53
CA ALA A 147 17.84 -24.06 9.47
C ALA A 147 16.34 -24.33 9.65
N ILE A 148 15.59 -23.38 10.20
CA ILE A 148 14.13 -23.50 10.40
C ILE A 148 13.43 -23.23 9.07
N PRO A 149 12.65 -24.17 8.52
CA PRO A 149 11.90 -23.93 7.27
C PRO A 149 10.96 -22.72 7.40
N GLU A 150 10.63 -22.12 6.29
CA GLU A 150 9.68 -21.01 6.22
C GLU A 150 8.33 -21.40 6.84
N GLY A 151 7.76 -20.49 7.61
CA GLY A 151 6.47 -20.68 8.27
C GLY A 151 6.46 -21.72 9.40
N LYS A 152 7.62 -22.25 9.84
CA LYS A 152 7.75 -23.21 10.95
C LYS A 152 8.21 -22.57 12.25
N ALA A 153 8.77 -21.37 12.20
CA ALA A 153 9.07 -20.62 13.41
C ALA A 153 7.78 -20.14 14.11
N PRO A 154 7.77 -20.00 15.45
CA PRO A 154 6.72 -19.29 16.16
C PRO A 154 6.47 -17.92 15.53
N ARG A 155 5.19 -17.55 15.39
CA ARG A 155 4.83 -16.30 14.70
C ARG A 155 4.43 -15.20 15.66
N ALA A 156 4.98 -14.02 15.43
CA ALA A 156 4.44 -12.78 15.96
C ALA A 156 3.19 -12.36 15.15
N THR A 157 2.25 -11.73 15.83
CA THR A 157 1.02 -11.21 15.23
C THR A 157 1.19 -9.72 14.97
N LEU A 158 0.88 -9.26 13.77
CA LEU A 158 0.79 -7.83 13.47
C LEU A 158 -0.34 -7.21 14.31
N VAL A 159 -0.05 -6.09 14.96
CA VAL A 159 -1.01 -5.36 15.79
C VAL A 159 -1.46 -4.09 15.04
N ARG A 160 -0.50 -3.23 14.65
CA ARG A 160 -0.79 -1.95 13.98
C ARG A 160 0.46 -1.36 13.34
N PHE A 161 0.24 -0.40 12.45
CA PHE A 161 1.29 0.47 11.93
C PHE A 161 1.21 1.82 12.66
N GLU A 162 2.34 2.43 12.87
CA GLU A 162 2.45 3.75 13.50
C GLU A 162 3.36 4.66 12.70
N SER A 163 2.98 5.94 12.62
CA SER A 163 3.80 7.00 12.07
C SER A 163 4.10 8.08 13.12
N LEU A 164 5.20 8.77 12.95
CA LEU A 164 5.67 9.78 13.91
C LEU A 164 4.70 10.95 14.08
N GLY A 165 3.87 11.24 13.08
CA GLY A 165 2.87 12.30 13.12
C GLY A 165 2.03 12.33 11.85
N SER A 166 1.06 13.23 11.77
CA SER A 166 0.12 13.35 10.65
C SER A 166 0.80 13.55 9.30
N PHE A 167 1.89 14.29 9.26
CA PHE A 167 2.66 14.51 8.04
C PHE A 167 3.28 13.21 7.49
N ASN A 168 3.62 12.27 8.37
CA ASN A 168 4.23 10.99 8.04
C ASN A 168 3.20 9.84 8.00
N SER A 169 1.90 10.14 8.11
CA SER A 169 0.87 9.09 8.10
C SER A 169 0.92 8.29 6.80
N PHE A 170 0.49 7.03 6.89
CA PHE A 170 0.31 6.18 5.72
C PHE A 170 -0.85 6.68 4.88
N TYR A 171 -0.56 7.58 3.98
CA TYR A 171 -1.57 8.14 3.10
C TYR A 171 -2.13 7.04 2.17
N PRO A 172 -3.45 6.94 1.95
CA PRO A 172 -4.04 5.83 1.19
C PRO A 172 -3.45 5.60 -0.20
N MET A 173 -2.95 6.66 -0.85
CA MET A 173 -2.31 6.56 -2.17
C MET A 173 -0.85 6.07 -2.10
N GLU A 174 -0.25 5.98 -0.94
CA GLU A 174 1.11 5.46 -0.70
C GLU A 174 1.13 3.95 -0.44
N ILE A 175 0.00 3.37 -0.08
CA ILE A 175 -0.15 1.94 0.13
C ILE A 175 -0.38 1.28 -1.23
N ILE A 176 0.59 0.53 -1.73
CA ILE A 176 0.48 -0.13 -3.03
C ILE A 176 -0.47 -1.33 -2.99
N ALA A 177 -1.12 -1.59 -4.13
CA ALA A 177 -1.81 -2.85 -4.35
C ALA A 177 -0.79 -3.98 -4.51
N THR A 178 -1.13 -5.19 -4.06
CA THR A 178 -0.33 -6.39 -4.33
C THR A 178 -0.50 -6.85 -5.78
N GLU A 179 0.45 -7.63 -6.29
CA GLU A 179 0.32 -8.27 -7.60
C GLU A 179 -0.95 -9.13 -7.70
N LYS A 180 -1.29 -9.82 -6.61
CA LYS A 180 -2.49 -10.64 -6.53
C LYS A 180 -3.77 -9.79 -6.66
N GLU A 181 -3.82 -8.63 -6.00
CA GLU A 181 -4.95 -7.72 -6.10
C GLU A 181 -5.06 -7.08 -7.48
N LYS A 182 -3.93 -6.69 -8.07
CA LYS A 182 -3.88 -6.19 -9.45
C LYS A 182 -4.34 -7.25 -10.44
N GLN A 183 -3.90 -8.50 -10.28
CA GLN A 183 -4.33 -9.60 -11.13
C GLN A 183 -5.84 -9.85 -11.00
N ALA A 184 -6.39 -9.86 -9.80
CA ALA A 184 -7.83 -10.01 -9.60
C ALA A 184 -8.63 -8.88 -10.26
N LEU A 185 -8.12 -7.63 -10.21
CA LEU A 185 -8.75 -6.50 -10.91
C LEU A 185 -8.69 -6.68 -12.44
N MET A 186 -7.58 -7.18 -12.99
CA MET A 186 -7.44 -7.50 -14.41
C MET A 186 -8.41 -8.60 -14.84
N ASP A 187 -8.50 -9.66 -14.07
CA ASP A 187 -9.37 -10.81 -14.37
C ASP A 187 -10.86 -10.40 -14.37
N ALA A 188 -11.24 -9.57 -13.39
CA ALA A 188 -12.61 -9.02 -13.30
C ALA A 188 -12.95 -8.09 -14.48
N ASN A 189 -11.96 -7.58 -15.22
CA ASN A 189 -12.12 -6.65 -16.33
C ASN A 189 -11.45 -7.18 -17.60
N SER A 190 -11.54 -8.50 -17.82
CA SER A 190 -10.81 -9.18 -18.88
C SER A 190 -11.09 -8.67 -20.29
N ASP A 191 -12.23 -8.07 -20.55
CA ASP A 191 -12.60 -7.54 -21.86
C ASP A 191 -12.16 -6.07 -22.10
N ALA A 192 -11.79 -5.37 -21.01
CA ALA A 192 -11.35 -3.98 -21.11
C ALA A 192 -9.88 -3.87 -21.55
N PRO A 193 -9.54 -2.97 -22.49
CA PRO A 193 -8.14 -2.72 -22.89
C PRO A 193 -7.37 -1.90 -21.85
N PHE A 194 -8.08 -1.11 -21.07
CA PHE A 194 -7.58 -0.27 -19.98
C PHE A 194 -8.71 0.01 -18.99
N LEU A 195 -8.38 0.47 -17.80
CA LEU A 195 -9.35 0.90 -16.81
C LEU A 195 -9.25 2.39 -16.56
N LEU A 196 -10.41 3.02 -16.31
CA LEU A 196 -10.49 4.36 -15.77
C LEU A 196 -10.74 4.27 -14.27
N LEU A 197 -9.91 4.98 -13.52
CA LEU A 197 -9.91 5.00 -12.06
C LEU A 197 -10.07 6.46 -11.62
N PRO A 198 -11.31 6.98 -11.61
CA PRO A 198 -11.56 8.35 -11.20
C PRO A 198 -11.29 8.51 -9.71
N GLU A 199 -10.65 9.63 -9.33
CA GLU A 199 -10.28 9.89 -7.94
C GLU A 199 -10.49 11.36 -7.56
N ASP A 200 -10.82 11.59 -6.31
CA ASP A 200 -10.95 12.93 -5.74
C ASP A 200 -9.58 13.60 -5.62
N ARG A 201 -9.55 14.93 -5.72
CA ARG A 201 -8.35 15.76 -5.54
C ARG A 201 -7.62 15.52 -4.21
N LYS A 202 -8.31 15.03 -3.18
CA LYS A 202 -7.72 14.67 -1.89
C LYS A 202 -6.75 13.49 -1.97
N TYR A 203 -6.84 12.71 -3.04
CA TYR A 203 -6.08 11.49 -3.23
C TYR A 203 -5.26 11.56 -4.53
N PRO A 204 -4.15 12.31 -4.55
CA PRO A 204 -3.36 12.52 -5.76
C PRO A 204 -2.85 11.21 -6.34
N ILE A 205 -3.20 10.98 -7.59
CA ILE A 205 -2.75 9.81 -8.35
C ILE A 205 -1.26 9.97 -8.62
N ARG A 206 -0.47 8.96 -8.28
CA ARG A 206 0.96 8.88 -8.60
C ARG A 206 1.13 8.41 -10.03
N MET A 207 1.78 9.21 -10.86
CA MET A 207 2.10 8.83 -12.23
C MET A 207 3.29 7.87 -12.26
N PHE A 208 3.27 6.92 -13.19
CA PHE A 208 4.33 5.93 -13.46
C PHE A 208 4.62 4.94 -12.32
N ASP A 209 3.80 4.94 -11.28
CA ASP A 209 3.99 4.07 -10.14
C ASP A 209 2.92 2.98 -10.08
N GLU A 210 3.06 2.16 -9.05
CA GLU A 210 2.09 1.11 -8.74
C GLU A 210 0.68 1.68 -8.46
N LEU A 211 -0.34 0.90 -8.78
CA LEU A 211 -1.69 1.21 -8.31
C LEU A 211 -1.68 1.24 -6.78
N SER A 212 -2.42 2.18 -6.21
CA SER A 212 -2.68 2.16 -4.78
C SER A 212 -3.70 1.08 -4.42
N TYR A 213 -3.61 0.56 -3.20
CA TYR A 213 -4.64 -0.32 -2.66
C TYR A 213 -6.03 0.32 -2.74
N ARG A 214 -6.15 1.62 -2.45
CA ARG A 214 -7.40 2.36 -2.54
C ARG A 214 -8.04 2.26 -3.91
N GLN A 215 -7.26 2.40 -4.97
CA GLN A 215 -7.77 2.30 -6.34
C GLN A 215 -8.27 0.90 -6.66
N VAL A 216 -7.52 -0.13 -6.25
CA VAL A 216 -7.92 -1.52 -6.47
C VAL A 216 -9.13 -1.90 -5.63
N ALA A 217 -9.19 -1.49 -4.37
CA ALA A 217 -10.33 -1.74 -3.48
C ALA A 217 -11.62 -1.07 -3.98
N LYS A 218 -11.52 0.14 -4.55
CA LYS A 218 -12.63 0.85 -5.18
C LYS A 218 -13.07 0.19 -6.48
N GLY A 219 -12.13 -0.40 -7.19
CA GLY A 219 -12.34 -0.99 -8.50
C GLY A 219 -12.51 0.05 -9.62
N ALA A 220 -12.66 -0.45 -10.86
CA ALA A 220 -12.99 0.39 -12.00
C ALA A 220 -14.47 0.75 -11.95
N THR A 221 -14.76 2.02 -11.74
CA THR A 221 -16.13 2.54 -11.77
C THR A 221 -16.26 3.51 -12.95
N GLY A 222 -17.40 3.46 -13.67
CA GLY A 222 -17.75 4.46 -14.67
C GLY A 222 -18.27 5.77 -14.06
N GLU A 223 -18.24 5.89 -12.72
CA GLU A 223 -18.90 6.97 -12.00
C GLU A 223 -17.91 7.66 -11.04
N PHE A 224 -18.12 8.96 -10.88
CA PHE A 224 -17.41 9.76 -9.90
C PHE A 224 -18.43 10.58 -9.10
N PHE A 225 -18.28 10.58 -7.78
CA PHE A 225 -19.05 11.39 -6.87
C PHE A 225 -18.11 12.37 -6.15
N GLY A 226 -18.44 13.64 -6.21
CA GLY A 226 -17.67 14.70 -5.56
C GLY A 226 -18.59 15.81 -5.08
N GLU A 227 -18.08 16.63 -4.17
CA GLU A 227 -18.77 17.79 -3.62
C GLU A 227 -17.93 19.03 -3.90
N ALA A 228 -18.57 20.08 -4.34
CA ALA A 228 -17.97 21.37 -4.64
C ALA A 228 -18.74 22.50 -3.98
N ASP A 229 -18.04 23.53 -3.56
CA ASP A 229 -18.64 24.77 -3.09
C ASP A 229 -19.21 25.58 -4.26
N LEU A 230 -20.13 26.48 -3.96
CA LEU A 230 -20.65 27.42 -4.96
C LEU A 230 -19.51 28.29 -5.53
N ASN A 231 -19.44 28.36 -6.86
CA ASN A 231 -18.40 29.07 -7.59
C ASN A 231 -16.97 28.49 -7.43
N GLU A 232 -16.86 27.25 -7.01
CA GLU A 232 -15.57 26.56 -6.96
C GLU A 232 -15.17 26.03 -8.33
N TYR A 233 -13.87 26.16 -8.66
CA TYR A 233 -13.26 25.35 -9.71
C TYR A 233 -12.93 23.96 -9.13
N TYR A 234 -13.84 23.03 -9.31
CA TYR A 234 -13.65 21.68 -8.82
C TYR A 234 -12.73 20.86 -9.72
N VAL A 235 -11.79 20.16 -9.14
CA VAL A 235 -10.83 19.30 -9.85
C VAL A 235 -11.03 17.85 -9.44
N LEU A 236 -11.20 16.98 -10.43
CA LEU A 236 -11.13 15.52 -10.25
C LEU A 236 -9.98 14.95 -11.08
N GLN A 237 -9.55 13.77 -10.74
CA GLN A 237 -8.48 13.08 -11.43
C GLN A 237 -9.02 11.84 -12.14
N LEU A 238 -8.53 11.60 -13.36
CA LEU A 238 -8.82 10.38 -14.11
C LEU A 238 -7.53 9.57 -14.25
N GLY A 239 -7.36 8.54 -13.45
CA GLY A 239 -6.31 7.56 -13.65
C GLY A 239 -6.65 6.66 -14.82
N LEU A 240 -5.72 6.51 -15.76
CA LEU A 240 -5.82 5.55 -16.84
C LEU A 240 -4.79 4.45 -16.63
N TRP A 241 -5.27 3.24 -16.38
CA TRP A 241 -4.40 2.07 -16.20
C TRP A 241 -4.47 1.15 -17.42
N ALA A 242 -3.40 1.18 -18.23
CA ALA A 242 -3.26 0.38 -19.45
C ALA A 242 -2.53 -0.93 -19.13
N PHE A 243 -3.26 -1.98 -18.77
CA PHE A 243 -2.68 -3.25 -18.33
C PHE A 243 -2.51 -4.31 -19.43
N LYS A 244 -3.25 -4.20 -20.54
CA LYS A 244 -3.14 -5.17 -21.65
C LYS A 244 -2.24 -4.70 -22.79
N ARG A 245 -2.33 -3.44 -23.11
CA ARG A 245 -1.59 -2.83 -24.22
C ARG A 245 -1.48 -1.35 -24.03
N ALA A 246 -0.46 -0.75 -24.62
CA ALA A 246 -0.31 0.70 -24.62
C ALA A 246 -1.57 1.37 -25.22
N VAL A 247 -2.01 2.43 -24.58
CA VAL A 247 -3.10 3.29 -25.05
C VAL A 247 -2.48 4.50 -25.74
N ASN A 248 -2.66 4.58 -27.05
CA ASN A 248 -2.17 5.71 -27.82
C ASN A 248 -3.29 6.74 -28.04
N ARG A 249 -2.98 8.00 -27.86
CA ARG A 249 -3.89 9.12 -28.14
C ARG A 249 -5.19 9.08 -27.31
N ALA A 250 -5.07 8.93 -26.00
CA ALA A 250 -6.22 9.09 -25.10
C ALA A 250 -6.82 10.50 -25.31
N LYS A 251 -8.12 10.54 -25.55
CA LYS A 251 -8.87 11.79 -25.73
C LYS A 251 -9.99 11.86 -24.72
N VAL A 252 -10.07 12.96 -24.00
CA VAL A 252 -11.19 13.26 -23.10
C VAL A 252 -12.14 14.22 -23.80
N THR A 253 -13.42 13.90 -23.80
CA THR A 253 -14.48 14.77 -24.29
C THR A 253 -15.53 14.95 -23.21
N PHE A 254 -16.15 16.11 -23.18
CA PHE A 254 -17.16 16.46 -22.20
C PHE A 254 -18.53 16.61 -22.85
N THR A 255 -19.55 16.32 -22.06
CA THR A 255 -20.94 16.71 -22.33
C THR A 255 -21.41 17.62 -21.20
N ASP A 256 -22.49 18.36 -21.43
CA ASP A 256 -23.07 19.21 -20.40
C ASP A 256 -23.46 18.38 -19.16
N LEU A 257 -23.13 18.89 -17.97
CA LEU A 257 -23.66 18.33 -16.73
C LEU A 257 -25.04 18.92 -16.45
N LYS A 258 -26.00 18.05 -16.13
CA LYS A 258 -27.40 18.43 -15.91
C LYS A 258 -27.80 18.21 -14.47
N GLY A 259 -28.22 19.26 -13.81
CA GLY A 259 -28.82 19.19 -12.47
C GLY A 259 -30.24 18.62 -12.51
N LYS A 260 -30.69 18.04 -11.39
CA LYS A 260 -32.07 17.54 -11.23
C LYS A 260 -33.11 18.68 -11.32
N ASP A 261 -32.71 19.88 -11.00
CA ASP A 261 -33.51 21.12 -11.08
C ASP A 261 -33.52 21.78 -12.46
N GLY A 262 -32.87 21.15 -13.44
CA GLY A 262 -32.72 21.68 -14.81
C GLY A 262 -31.54 22.63 -15.01
N SER A 263 -30.73 22.87 -13.99
CA SER A 263 -29.47 23.63 -14.12
C SER A 263 -28.50 22.92 -15.05
N ILE A 264 -27.63 23.67 -15.71
CA ILE A 264 -26.66 23.14 -16.65
C ILE A 264 -25.29 23.75 -16.38
N ILE A 265 -24.26 22.89 -16.27
CA ILE A 265 -22.88 23.31 -16.42
C ILE A 265 -22.45 22.90 -17.83
N PRO A 266 -22.18 23.84 -18.74
CA PRO A 266 -21.88 23.51 -20.13
C PRO A 266 -20.52 22.82 -20.28
N ALA A 267 -20.41 21.95 -21.28
CA ALA A 267 -19.17 21.26 -21.62
C ALA A 267 -17.98 22.23 -21.80
N SER A 268 -18.23 23.45 -22.28
CA SER A 268 -17.21 24.49 -22.44
C SER A 268 -16.62 25.03 -21.12
N ALA A 269 -17.28 24.79 -20.00
CA ALA A 269 -16.75 25.13 -18.67
C ALA A 269 -15.80 24.08 -18.11
N MET A 270 -15.60 22.95 -18.81
CA MET A 270 -14.74 21.84 -18.39
C MET A 270 -13.48 21.79 -19.24
N THR A 271 -12.35 21.56 -18.57
CA THR A 271 -11.03 21.46 -19.23
C THR A 271 -10.31 20.22 -18.72
N CYS A 272 -9.69 19.45 -19.63
CA CYS A 272 -8.79 18.38 -19.26
C CYS A 272 -7.35 18.85 -19.37
N PHE A 273 -6.61 18.74 -18.27
CA PHE A 273 -5.17 18.99 -18.25
C PHE A 273 -4.40 17.70 -18.56
N ASN A 274 -3.11 17.81 -18.84
CA ASN A 274 -2.20 16.70 -19.12
C ASN A 274 -2.49 15.86 -20.38
N THR A 275 -3.35 16.35 -21.26
CA THR A 275 -3.57 15.75 -22.58
C THR A 275 -2.78 16.44 -23.69
N GLU A 276 -2.34 17.67 -23.46
CA GLU A 276 -1.59 18.52 -24.39
C GLU A 276 -0.70 19.48 -23.61
N GLY A 277 0.34 20.01 -24.26
CA GLY A 277 1.18 21.03 -23.68
C GLY A 277 2.66 20.64 -23.59
N MET A 278 3.37 21.32 -22.72
CA MET A 278 4.79 21.09 -22.45
C MET A 278 4.97 20.78 -20.96
N ASP A 279 5.95 19.93 -20.67
CA ASP A 279 6.38 19.71 -19.31
C ASP A 279 7.20 20.92 -18.78
N TRP A 280 7.58 20.89 -17.52
CA TRP A 280 8.35 21.96 -16.89
C TRP A 280 9.76 22.16 -17.48
N LEU A 281 10.25 21.23 -18.30
CA LEU A 281 11.49 21.32 -19.07
C LEU A 281 11.27 21.86 -20.49
N GLY A 282 10.03 22.24 -20.84
CA GLY A 282 9.68 22.72 -22.18
C GLY A 282 9.59 21.61 -23.24
N ARG A 283 9.52 20.34 -22.83
CA ARG A 283 9.36 19.21 -23.76
C ARG A 283 7.87 18.96 -24.02
N PRO A 284 7.48 18.62 -25.25
CA PRO A 284 6.11 18.24 -25.53
C PRO A 284 5.67 17.11 -24.59
N MET A 285 4.53 17.29 -23.94
CA MET A 285 3.93 16.19 -23.18
C MET A 285 3.55 15.10 -24.15
N HIS A 286 4.03 13.90 -23.92
CA HIS A 286 3.59 12.75 -24.69
C HIS A 286 2.11 12.51 -24.37
N ARG A 287 1.30 12.45 -25.40
CA ARG A 287 -0.08 11.99 -25.27
C ARG A 287 0.00 10.48 -25.01
N TYR A 288 -0.40 10.08 -23.85
CA TYR A 288 -0.51 8.67 -23.50
C TYR A 288 -1.81 8.08 -24.02
#